data_c28854b43ab6ec2e53b954642398eb91
#
_entry.id   c28854b43ab6ec2e53b954642398eb91
#
_cell.length_a   1.000
_cell.length_b   1.000
_cell.length_c   1.000
_cell.angle_alpha   90.00
_cell.angle_beta   90.00
_cell.angle_gamma   90.00
#
_symmetry.space_group_name_H-M   'P 1'
#
loop_
_entity.id
_entity.type
_entity.pdbx_description
1 polymer ?
#
loop_
_entity_poly.entity_id
_entity_poly.type
_entity_poly.pdbx_seq_one_letter_code
_entity_poly.pdbx_strand_id
1 'polypeptide(L)'
;MKTRVAMLFGGKSVEHEVSVISGIQAVMSMDTDKYEVIPVYMTKRNEMYIGEEIGKIESYKNIDELLKKSQRVIMTNEDGRVFLTPFPVKLFGGKKPVEIDVAFPVVHGTN
;
A
#
# COMPACT_ATOMS: atom_id res chain seq x y z
N MET A 1 -21.25 -4.78 -3.94
CA MET A 1 -20.21 -4.26 -3.05
C MET A 1 -18.86 -4.83 -3.46
N LYS A 2 -17.87 -3.99 -3.63
CA LYS A 2 -16.56 -4.45 -4.08
C LYS A 2 -15.73 -4.97 -2.91
N THR A 3 -14.96 -6.02 -3.18
CA THR A 3 -13.96 -6.50 -2.22
C THR A 3 -12.79 -5.53 -2.20
N ARG A 4 -12.40 -5.07 -1.02
CA ARG A 4 -11.31 -4.11 -0.84
C ARG A 4 -10.02 -4.87 -0.64
N VAL A 5 -9.09 -4.68 -1.57
CA VAL A 5 -7.83 -5.42 -1.61
C VAL A 5 -6.67 -4.46 -1.38
N ALA A 6 -5.88 -4.71 -0.35
CA ALA A 6 -4.62 -4.00 -0.16
C ALA A 6 -3.53 -4.77 -0.91
N MET A 7 -2.99 -4.14 -1.96
CA MET A 7 -1.93 -4.75 -2.77
C MET A 7 -0.59 -4.21 -2.25
N LEU A 8 0.16 -5.07 -1.56
CA LEU A 8 1.41 -4.66 -0.93
C LEU A 8 2.61 -5.01 -1.81
N PHE A 9 3.51 -4.06 -1.98
CA PHE A 9 4.71 -4.27 -2.81
C PHE A 9 5.88 -3.45 -2.27
N GLY A 10 7.08 -3.73 -2.76
CA GLY A 10 8.32 -3.16 -2.25
C GLY A 10 8.89 -4.01 -1.13
N GLY A 11 9.21 -3.38 -0.02
CA GLY A 11 9.69 -4.07 1.17
C GLY A 11 11.20 -4.26 1.20
N LYS A 12 11.64 -5.05 2.17
CA LYS A 12 13.07 -5.25 2.48
C LYS A 12 13.71 -6.32 1.60
N SER A 13 13.25 -6.48 0.38
CA SER A 13 13.82 -7.45 -0.56
C SER A 13 14.98 -6.86 -1.34
N VAL A 14 15.92 -7.70 -1.74
CA VAL A 14 16.97 -7.31 -2.69
C VAL A 14 16.36 -6.96 -4.05
N GLU A 15 15.15 -7.43 -4.31
CA GLU A 15 14.40 -7.13 -5.53
C GLU A 15 13.31 -6.10 -5.29
N HIS A 16 13.59 -5.13 -4.43
CA HIS A 16 12.63 -4.10 -4.05
C HIS A 16 12.03 -3.39 -5.27
N GLU A 17 12.88 -2.94 -6.20
CA GLU A 17 12.44 -2.21 -7.39
C GLU A 17 11.59 -3.10 -8.31
N VAL A 18 11.95 -4.36 -8.44
CA VAL A 18 11.17 -5.31 -9.24
C VAL A 18 9.81 -5.53 -8.61
N SER A 19 9.76 -5.64 -7.28
CA SER A 19 8.50 -5.78 -6.55
C SER A 19 7.60 -4.58 -6.76
N VAL A 20 8.16 -3.36 -6.78
CA VAL A 20 7.38 -2.14 -7.05
C VAL A 20 6.76 -2.20 -8.45
N ILE A 21 7.55 -2.53 -9.45
CA ILE A 21 7.06 -2.61 -10.84
C ILE A 21 5.96 -3.66 -10.95
N SER A 22 6.20 -4.85 -10.41
CA SER A 22 5.23 -5.94 -10.46
C SER A 22 3.96 -5.61 -9.69
N GLY A 23 4.12 -4.93 -8.55
CA GLY A 23 2.98 -4.52 -7.74
C GLY A 23 2.08 -3.54 -8.47
N ILE A 24 2.67 -2.54 -9.11
CA ILE A 24 1.89 -1.56 -9.88
C ILE A 24 1.20 -2.23 -11.06
N GLN A 25 1.89 -3.15 -11.75
CA GLN A 25 1.28 -3.92 -12.82
C GLN A 25 0.10 -4.77 -12.31
N ALA A 26 0.26 -5.37 -11.14
CA ALA A 26 -0.81 -6.17 -10.53
C ALA A 26 -2.02 -5.30 -10.20
N VAL A 27 -1.79 -4.11 -9.64
CA VAL A 27 -2.86 -3.16 -9.36
C VAL A 27 -3.62 -2.82 -10.65
N MET A 28 -2.90 -2.53 -11.72
CA MET A 28 -3.51 -2.12 -12.99
C MET A 28 -4.28 -3.26 -13.66
N SER A 29 -3.96 -4.50 -13.36
CA SER A 29 -4.61 -5.65 -13.97
C SER A 29 -5.82 -6.16 -13.21
N MET A 30 -6.10 -5.62 -12.02
CA MET A 30 -7.25 -6.02 -11.23
C MET A 30 -8.56 -5.55 -11.87
N ASP A 31 -9.58 -6.38 -11.74
CA ASP A 31 -10.92 -6.07 -12.23
C ASP A 31 -11.60 -5.06 -11.32
N THR A 32 -11.66 -3.80 -11.77
CA THR A 32 -12.22 -2.72 -10.96
C THR A 32 -13.74 -2.81 -10.77
N ASP A 33 -14.40 -3.68 -11.49
CA ASP A 33 -15.82 -3.94 -11.26
C ASP A 33 -16.04 -4.82 -10.02
N LYS A 34 -15.06 -5.66 -9.69
CA LYS A 34 -15.15 -6.61 -8.58
C LYS A 34 -14.35 -6.14 -7.36
N TYR A 35 -13.28 -5.40 -7.58
CA TYR A 35 -12.32 -5.06 -6.53
C TYR A 35 -12.08 -3.58 -6.45
N GLU A 36 -12.00 -3.10 -5.22
CA GLU A 36 -11.44 -1.79 -4.94
C GLU A 36 -10.02 -2.03 -4.46
N VAL A 37 -9.04 -1.66 -5.28
CA VAL A 37 -7.64 -1.96 -5.00
C VAL A 37 -6.96 -0.76 -4.39
N ILE A 38 -6.30 -0.98 -3.26
CA ILE A 38 -5.55 0.04 -2.55
C ILE A 38 -4.08 -0.33 -2.67
N PRO A 39 -3.30 0.40 -3.50
CA PRO A 39 -1.86 0.15 -3.57
C PRO A 39 -1.20 0.55 -2.25
N VAL A 40 -0.36 -0.33 -1.73
CA VAL A 40 0.38 -0.08 -0.49
C VAL A 40 1.86 -0.30 -0.76
N TYR A 41 2.63 0.77 -0.65
CA TYR A 41 4.07 0.69 -0.81
C TYR A 41 4.73 0.43 0.54
N MET A 42 5.59 -0.59 0.59
CA MET A 42 6.42 -0.83 1.75
C MET A 42 7.83 -0.37 1.47
N THR A 43 8.37 0.46 2.36
CA THR A 43 9.76 0.90 2.27
C THR A 43 10.70 -0.26 2.60
N LYS A 44 12.00 -0.04 2.41
CA LYS A 44 13.01 -1.05 2.78
C LYS A 44 13.05 -1.29 4.30
N ARG A 45 12.40 -0.44 5.09
CA ARG A 45 12.21 -0.63 6.53
C ARG A 45 10.86 -1.26 6.86
N ASN A 46 10.13 -1.70 5.84
CA ASN A 46 8.78 -2.27 5.96
C ASN A 46 7.75 -1.30 6.56
N GLU A 47 7.94 -0.01 6.35
CA GLU A 47 6.94 1.00 6.67
C GLU A 47 5.99 1.11 5.50
N MET A 48 4.69 1.14 5.78
CA MET A 48 3.66 1.12 4.73
C MET A 48 3.13 2.52 4.45
N TYR A 49 2.91 2.80 3.16
CA TYR A 49 2.38 4.10 2.71
C TYR A 49 1.28 3.89 1.68
N ILE A 50 0.25 4.72 1.76
CA ILE A 50 -0.82 4.76 0.76
C ILE A 50 -0.99 6.20 0.25
N GLY A 51 -1.66 6.36 -0.89
CA GLY A 51 -1.94 7.67 -1.47
C GLY A 51 -2.01 7.60 -2.98
N GLU A 52 -2.42 8.71 -3.59
CA GLU A 52 -2.61 8.77 -5.05
C GLU A 52 -1.33 8.49 -5.83
N GLU A 53 -0.17 8.91 -5.29
CA GLU A 53 1.10 8.76 -5.99
C GLU A 53 1.66 7.34 -5.91
N ILE A 54 1.18 6.54 -4.96
CA ILE A 54 1.71 5.20 -4.70
C ILE A 54 1.51 4.26 -5.89
N GLY A 55 0.44 4.44 -6.65
CA GLY A 55 0.18 3.60 -7.83
C GLY A 55 0.82 4.10 -9.12
N LYS A 56 1.62 5.16 -9.07
CA LYS A 56 2.23 5.75 -10.26
C LYS A 56 3.72 5.44 -10.30
N ILE A 57 4.15 4.69 -11.30
CA ILE A 57 5.54 4.24 -11.39
C ILE A 57 6.53 5.41 -11.45
N GLU A 58 6.16 6.48 -12.12
CA GLU A 58 7.03 7.65 -12.26
C GLU A 58 7.32 8.33 -10.92
N SER A 59 6.45 8.16 -9.92
CA SER A 59 6.65 8.77 -8.61
C SER A 59 7.83 8.15 -7.86
N TYR A 60 8.27 6.97 -8.27
CA TYR A 60 9.36 6.27 -7.59
C TYR A 60 10.75 6.73 -8.02
N LYS A 61 10.81 7.70 -8.93
CA LYS A 61 12.10 8.33 -9.29
C LYS A 61 12.68 9.13 -8.12
N ASN A 62 11.81 9.60 -7.23
CA ASN A 62 12.24 10.32 -6.03
C ASN A 62 11.41 9.82 -4.84
N ILE A 63 11.94 8.85 -4.14
CA ILE A 63 11.24 8.19 -3.03
C ILE A 63 10.95 9.18 -1.89
N ASP A 64 11.90 10.05 -1.55
CA ASP A 64 11.69 11.00 -0.46
C ASP A 64 10.49 11.91 -0.75
N GLU A 65 10.37 12.39 -1.97
CA GLU A 65 9.25 13.22 -2.37
C GLU A 65 7.94 12.44 -2.38
N LEU A 66 7.99 11.19 -2.85
CA LEU A 66 6.84 10.29 -2.84
C LEU A 66 6.31 10.12 -1.42
N LEU A 67 7.17 9.85 -0.46
CA LEU A 67 6.74 9.61 0.92
C LEU A 67 6.17 10.87 1.57
N LYS A 68 6.68 12.05 1.21
CA LYS A 68 6.14 13.33 1.71
C LYS A 68 4.70 13.55 1.25
N LYS A 69 4.36 13.09 0.06
CA LYS A 69 3.03 13.25 -0.53
C LYS A 69 2.08 12.13 -0.13
N SER A 70 2.58 11.12 0.56
CA SER A 70 1.83 9.92 0.87
C SER A 70 1.50 9.85 2.35
N GLN A 71 0.59 8.95 2.71
CA GLN A 71 0.17 8.75 4.09
C GLN A 71 0.75 7.46 4.62
N ARG A 72 1.58 7.55 5.67
CA ARG A 72 2.04 6.37 6.37
C ARG A 72 0.88 5.72 7.11
N VAL A 73 0.80 4.39 7.04
CA VAL A 73 -0.24 3.62 7.72
C VAL A 73 0.36 2.43 8.43
N ILE A 74 -0.39 1.93 9.40
CA ILE A 74 -0.11 0.64 10.03
C ILE A 74 -1.37 -0.21 9.89
N MET A 75 -1.19 -1.53 9.89
CA MET A 75 -2.30 -2.45 9.81
C MET A 75 -2.84 -2.69 11.22
N THR A 76 -4.12 -2.44 11.42
CA THR A 76 -4.77 -2.62 12.72
C THR A 76 -5.93 -3.59 12.58
N ASN A 77 -6.29 -4.21 13.70
CA ASN A 77 -7.40 -5.16 13.78
C ASN A 77 -8.32 -4.73 14.90
N GLU A 78 -9.61 -4.61 14.59
CA GLU A 78 -10.61 -4.24 15.57
C GLU A 78 -11.90 -4.98 15.27
N ASP A 79 -12.39 -5.77 16.21
CA ASP A 79 -13.63 -6.53 16.09
C ASP A 79 -13.64 -7.47 14.87
N GLY A 80 -12.50 -8.09 14.59
CA GLY A 80 -12.35 -9.00 13.45
C GLY A 80 -12.25 -8.30 12.10
N ARG A 81 -12.17 -6.98 12.08
CA ARG A 81 -12.01 -6.18 10.87
C ARG A 81 -10.60 -5.61 10.82
N VAL A 82 -10.05 -5.53 9.62
CA VAL A 82 -8.68 -5.07 9.41
C VAL A 82 -8.68 -3.73 8.71
N PHE A 83 -7.85 -2.82 9.20
CA PHE A 83 -7.78 -1.45 8.69
C PHE A 83 -6.32 -1.07 8.39
N LEU A 84 -6.17 -0.19 7.40
CA LEU A 84 -4.93 0.58 7.20
C LEU A 84 -5.14 1.89 7.94
N THR A 85 -4.49 2.05 9.08
CA THR A 85 -4.73 3.16 9.99
C THR A 85 -3.59 4.17 9.89
N PRO A 86 -3.92 5.46 9.66
CA PRO A 86 -2.89 6.50 9.60
C PRO A 86 -2.01 6.51 10.83
N PHE A 87 -0.72 6.67 10.63
CA PHE A 87 0.25 6.66 11.70
C PHE A 87 1.29 7.77 11.48
N PRO A 88 1.63 8.56 12.47
CA PRO A 88 1.09 8.57 13.84
C PRO A 88 -0.36 9.06 13.89
N VAL A 89 -1.08 8.62 14.90
CA VAL A 89 -2.48 9.02 15.10
C VAL A 89 -2.52 10.50 15.47
N LYS A 90 -3.38 11.26 14.78
CA LYS A 90 -3.61 12.67 15.07
C LYS A 90 -4.93 12.83 15.80
N LEU A 91 -4.93 13.67 16.84
CA LEU A 91 -6.15 13.98 17.58
C LEU A 91 -7.15 14.77 16.74
N PHE A 92 -6.64 15.65 15.89
CA PHE A 92 -7.49 16.51 15.04
C PHE A 92 -6.99 16.49 13.62
N GLY A 93 -7.91 16.48 12.66
CA GLY A 93 -7.59 16.61 11.25
C GLY A 93 -6.90 15.42 10.62
N GLY A 94 -6.84 14.28 11.31
CA GLY A 94 -6.26 13.06 10.76
C GLY A 94 -7.19 12.39 9.75
N LYS A 95 -6.60 11.64 8.82
CA LYS A 95 -7.38 10.85 7.88
C LYS A 95 -7.98 9.64 8.59
N LYS A 96 -9.11 9.15 8.07
CA LYS A 96 -9.78 7.99 8.64
C LYS A 96 -9.06 6.70 8.24
N PRO A 97 -9.12 5.67 9.08
CA PRO A 97 -8.64 4.33 8.69
C PRO A 97 -9.39 3.81 7.48
N VAL A 98 -8.69 3.03 6.66
CA VAL A 98 -9.28 2.41 5.47
C VAL A 98 -9.44 0.93 5.74
N GLU A 99 -10.68 0.46 5.71
CA GLU A 99 -10.95 -0.96 5.92
C GLU A 99 -10.57 -1.77 4.69
N ILE A 100 -9.95 -2.94 4.92
CA ILE A 100 -9.59 -3.86 3.84
C ILE A 100 -10.17 -5.24 4.13
N ASP A 101 -10.48 -5.98 3.06
CA ASP A 101 -11.00 -7.34 3.16
C ASP A 101 -9.89 -8.37 2.95
N VAL A 102 -8.93 -8.06 2.08
CA VAL A 102 -7.83 -8.96 1.71
C VAL A 102 -6.55 -8.15 1.58
N ALA A 103 -5.47 -8.70 2.11
CA ALA A 103 -4.12 -8.17 1.87
C ALA A 103 -3.40 -9.14 0.93
N PHE A 104 -2.91 -8.62 -0.19
CA PHE A 104 -2.26 -9.43 -1.21
C PHE A 104 -0.82 -8.95 -1.39
N PRO A 105 0.16 -9.68 -0.87
CA PRO A 105 1.55 -9.29 -1.04
C PRO A 105 2.07 -9.68 -2.43
N VAL A 106 2.71 -8.74 -3.10
CA VAL A 106 3.38 -9.00 -4.37
C VAL A 106 4.87 -9.03 -4.08
N VAL A 107 5.41 -10.24 -3.98
CA VAL A 107 6.81 -10.43 -3.66
C VAL A 107 7.47 -11.26 -4.74
N HIS A 108 8.72 -10.91 -5.05
CA HIS A 108 9.56 -11.77 -5.84
C HIS A 108 10.42 -12.56 -4.87
N GLY A 109 10.06 -13.82 -4.75
CA GLY A 109 10.69 -14.66 -3.76
C GLY A 109 12.07 -15.09 -4.15
N THR A 110 13.02 -14.34 -3.70
CA THR A 110 14.36 -14.89 -3.60
C THR A 110 14.61 -15.14 -2.14
N ASN A 111 14.90 -16.31 -1.89
CA ASN A 111 15.23 -16.71 -0.54
C ASN A 111 16.72 -16.60 -0.30
#